data_c90f503c10ef192bb37912fdeb2df503
#
_entry.id   c90f503c10ef192bb37912fdeb2df503
#
_cell.length_a   1.000
_cell.length_b   1.000
_cell.length_c   1.000
_cell.angle_alpha   90.00
_cell.angle_beta   90.00
_cell.angle_gamma   90.00
#
_symmetry.space_group_name_H-M   'P 1'
#
loop_
_entity.id
_entity.type
_entity.pdbx_description
1 polymer ?
#
loop_
_entity_poly.entity_id
_entity_poly.type
_entity_poly.pdbx_seq_one_letter_code
_entity_poly.pdbx_strand_id
1 'polypeptide(L)'
;MKNKSLWKGLIVMLATAFVMLVMPVQKAFAAGTTEGPKLKWGSSYSGSTETSKCYKYAFSLKQSGNVTFVFQVSDAGYAFTSMGKITVLDETGKEVYKIYNVGDCSLSLDLLAGNYTLRIGMEGGMDGCNFTFTPSFKPSKETKSEHAMAKNNEMGTATSYKIGKSVKGQLALNDDIDIYKMRVTKSQYLNLTVSSKLRELNINLVNTSGSRNVSISDIEAGLHKYRVFLPKGTYYVKFRGGVNYATDYHYTGKYSFRTSVTAIPKPTITKTKPDNKYKTMYIRCKKNSLANGYQFQIARDKKFKKGKKTKRGESTGMYMVDLKKGTYYVRVRSYVKIDNYGSTPDEYYYSSWSKVKTVKIK
;
A
#
# COMPACT_ATOMS: atom_id res chain seq x y z
N MET A 1 24.38 13.23 31.39
CA MET A 1 23.23 14.15 31.50
C MET A 1 22.05 13.50 30.78
N LYS A 2 21.23 12.90 31.56
CA LYS A 2 19.79 12.84 31.77
C LYS A 2 18.92 12.59 30.51
N ASN A 3 18.56 11.31 30.40
CA ASN A 3 17.41 10.77 29.69
C ASN A 3 16.10 11.52 30.00
N LYS A 4 15.44 12.01 28.95
CA LYS A 4 14.03 12.47 28.99
C LYS A 4 13.31 12.03 27.73
N SER A 5 12.97 10.75 27.60
CA SER A 5 12.07 10.31 26.51
C SER A 5 11.27 9.02 26.81
N LEU A 6 11.01 8.70 28.07
CA LEU A 6 10.33 7.45 28.44
C LEU A 6 8.97 7.68 29.14
N TRP A 7 8.35 8.88 29.04
CA TRP A 7 7.12 9.19 29.78
C TRP A 7 5.99 9.80 28.96
N LYS A 8 5.91 9.54 27.67
CA LYS A 8 4.75 9.96 26.85
C LYS A 8 3.82 8.83 26.39
N GLY A 9 4.10 7.60 26.78
CA GLY A 9 3.26 6.44 26.44
C GLY A 9 2.24 6.03 27.50
N LEU A 10 2.23 6.63 28.69
CA LEU A 10 1.45 6.14 29.84
C LEU A 10 0.29 7.04 30.27
N ILE A 11 -0.05 8.09 29.55
CA ILE A 11 -1.12 9.05 29.97
C ILE A 11 -2.42 8.91 29.14
N VAL A 12 -2.48 8.00 28.17
CA VAL A 12 -3.73 7.76 27.41
C VAL A 12 -4.58 6.63 28.01
N MET A 13 -4.08 5.90 29.00
CA MET A 13 -4.81 4.79 29.64
C MET A 13 -5.59 5.16 30.92
N LEU A 14 -5.63 6.41 31.34
CA LEU A 14 -6.24 6.80 32.63
C LEU A 14 -7.42 7.78 32.54
N ALA A 15 -7.97 8.03 31.36
CA ALA A 15 -9.10 8.97 31.19
C ALA A 15 -10.41 8.30 30.73
N THR A 16 -10.56 6.97 30.85
CA THR A 16 -11.82 6.27 30.57
C THR A 16 -12.38 5.50 31.77
N ALA A 17 -11.93 5.79 32.96
CA ALA A 17 -12.57 5.30 34.17
C ALA A 17 -13.57 6.33 34.67
N PHE A 18 -14.83 5.91 34.77
CA PHE A 18 -15.93 6.55 35.46
C PHE A 18 -16.94 7.37 34.60
N VAL A 19 -17.70 6.65 33.79
CA VAL A 19 -19.15 6.88 33.74
C VAL A 19 -19.80 5.49 33.75
N MET A 20 -19.92 4.91 34.93
CA MET A 20 -20.91 3.85 35.16
C MET A 20 -22.30 4.53 35.26
N LEU A 21 -22.83 4.95 34.10
CA LEU A 21 -24.28 5.06 33.99
C LEU A 21 -24.83 3.63 34.09
N VAL A 22 -25.75 3.39 34.97
CA VAL A 22 -26.55 2.17 35.06
C VAL A 22 -27.28 2.02 33.73
N MET A 23 -26.61 1.35 32.75
CA MET A 23 -27.23 0.99 31.50
C MET A 23 -28.15 -0.21 31.75
N PRO A 24 -29.33 -0.26 31.16
CA PRO A 24 -30.20 -1.43 31.32
C PRO A 24 -29.48 -2.66 30.81
N VAL A 25 -29.11 -3.57 31.70
CA VAL A 25 -28.59 -4.88 31.35
C VAL A 25 -29.73 -5.62 30.63
N GLN A 26 -29.57 -5.85 29.36
CA GLN A 26 -30.50 -6.71 28.64
C GLN A 26 -30.35 -8.13 29.15
N LYS A 27 -31.50 -8.75 29.51
CA LYS A 27 -31.59 -10.06 30.17
C LYS A 27 -30.62 -11.09 29.58
N ALA A 28 -29.95 -11.81 30.48
CA ALA A 28 -29.19 -13.00 30.15
C ALA A 28 -30.10 -14.04 29.47
N PHE A 29 -29.60 -14.68 28.45
CA PHE A 29 -30.35 -15.74 27.74
C PHE A 29 -30.32 -17.03 28.56
N ALA A 30 -31.47 -17.70 28.61
CA ALA A 30 -31.60 -19.00 29.26
C ALA A 30 -30.74 -20.06 28.56
N ALA A 31 -30.34 -21.07 29.33
CA ALA A 31 -29.61 -22.24 28.83
C ALA A 31 -30.29 -22.86 27.60
N GLY A 32 -29.57 -23.05 26.53
CA GLY A 32 -30.04 -23.66 25.29
C GLY A 32 -30.33 -22.71 24.14
N THR A 33 -30.38 -21.38 24.35
CA THR A 33 -30.63 -20.42 23.26
C THR A 33 -29.35 -20.08 22.54
N THR A 34 -29.30 -20.31 21.22
CA THR A 34 -28.14 -20.02 20.38
C THR A 34 -28.19 -18.64 19.74
N GLU A 35 -29.27 -17.89 19.88
CA GLU A 35 -29.42 -16.58 19.23
C GLU A 35 -29.71 -15.47 20.21
N GLY A 36 -28.89 -14.45 20.18
CA GLY A 36 -29.03 -13.20 20.92
C GLY A 36 -29.83 -12.14 20.15
N PRO A 37 -30.19 -11.03 20.80
CA PRO A 37 -30.84 -9.92 20.13
C PRO A 37 -29.91 -9.27 19.12
N LYS A 38 -30.48 -8.58 18.14
CA LYS A 38 -29.70 -7.71 17.26
C LYS A 38 -28.96 -6.67 18.07
N LEU A 39 -27.64 -6.50 17.83
CA LEU A 39 -26.81 -5.57 18.58
C LEU A 39 -27.27 -4.12 18.39
N LYS A 40 -27.26 -3.41 19.48
CA LYS A 40 -27.39 -1.94 19.57
C LYS A 40 -26.06 -1.35 20.06
N TRP A 41 -25.54 -0.38 19.34
CA TRP A 41 -24.29 0.27 19.69
C TRP A 41 -24.38 0.96 21.06
N GLY A 42 -23.37 0.73 21.89
CA GLY A 42 -23.29 1.28 23.26
C GLY A 42 -24.11 0.53 24.32
N SER A 43 -24.88 -0.50 23.94
CA SER A 43 -25.59 -1.36 24.91
C SER A 43 -24.68 -2.47 25.43
N SER A 44 -24.81 -2.87 26.68
CA SER A 44 -24.07 -3.99 27.26
C SER A 44 -24.85 -5.30 27.09
N TYR A 45 -24.14 -6.37 26.83
CA TYR A 45 -24.64 -7.73 26.66
C TYR A 45 -23.85 -8.66 27.58
N SER A 46 -24.51 -9.65 28.14
CA SER A 46 -23.90 -10.64 29.02
C SER A 46 -24.32 -12.06 28.68
N GLY A 47 -23.50 -13.01 29.07
CA GLY A 47 -23.78 -14.43 28.91
C GLY A 47 -22.83 -15.27 29.74
N SER A 48 -23.06 -16.59 29.75
CA SER A 48 -22.17 -17.56 30.34
C SER A 48 -21.86 -18.65 29.31
N THR A 49 -20.60 -18.86 29.00
CA THR A 49 -20.17 -19.96 28.15
C THR A 49 -20.08 -21.21 29.02
N GLU A 50 -21.07 -22.05 28.94
CA GLU A 50 -20.97 -23.44 29.43
C GLU A 50 -20.63 -24.36 28.27
N THR A 51 -20.18 -25.56 28.58
CA THR A 51 -19.85 -26.58 27.58
C THR A 51 -20.90 -26.66 26.46
N SER A 52 -20.50 -26.45 25.22
CA SER A 52 -21.32 -26.53 24.01
C SER A 52 -22.30 -25.38 23.73
N LYS A 53 -22.27 -24.27 24.48
CA LYS A 53 -23.12 -23.12 24.17
C LYS A 53 -22.42 -22.10 23.29
N CYS A 54 -23.12 -21.67 22.23
CA CYS A 54 -22.66 -20.65 21.32
C CYS A 54 -23.70 -19.53 21.25
N TYR A 55 -23.27 -18.30 21.54
CA TYR A 55 -24.09 -17.10 21.42
C TYR A 55 -23.90 -16.46 20.05
N LYS A 56 -24.98 -16.07 19.39
CA LYS A 56 -24.96 -15.38 18.11
C LYS A 56 -25.67 -14.04 18.23
N TYR A 57 -24.99 -12.97 17.84
CA TYR A 57 -25.52 -11.61 17.85
C TYR A 57 -25.43 -11.02 16.44
N ALA A 58 -26.58 -10.73 15.82
CA ALA A 58 -26.62 -10.09 14.52
C ALA A 58 -26.39 -8.59 14.63
N PHE A 59 -25.62 -8.02 13.69
CA PHE A 59 -25.48 -6.57 13.54
C PHE A 59 -25.36 -6.16 12.08
N SER A 60 -25.65 -4.88 11.79
CA SER A 60 -25.61 -4.36 10.42
C SER A 60 -24.87 -3.04 10.37
N LEU A 61 -24.03 -2.88 9.37
CA LEU A 61 -23.30 -1.65 9.10
C LEU A 61 -23.87 -1.02 7.83
N LYS A 62 -24.45 0.18 7.94
CA LYS A 62 -24.95 0.95 6.78
C LYS A 62 -23.82 1.51 5.92
N GLN A 63 -22.61 1.61 6.48
CA GLN A 63 -21.40 2.05 5.81
C GLN A 63 -20.19 1.38 6.49
N SER A 64 -19.07 1.30 5.78
CA SER A 64 -17.83 0.74 6.31
C SER A 64 -17.32 1.55 7.49
N GLY A 65 -16.59 0.92 8.39
CA GLY A 65 -16.04 1.57 9.56
C GLY A 65 -15.40 0.60 10.53
N ASN A 66 -15.07 1.11 11.69
CA ASN A 66 -14.46 0.35 12.78
C ASN A 66 -15.52 -0.07 13.80
N VAL A 67 -15.66 -1.36 14.02
CA VAL A 67 -16.47 -1.97 15.08
C VAL A 67 -15.54 -2.34 16.23
N THR A 68 -15.87 -1.94 17.43
CA THR A 68 -15.12 -2.33 18.63
C THR A 68 -16.05 -3.07 19.59
N PHE A 69 -15.61 -4.23 20.04
CA PHE A 69 -16.23 -4.99 21.12
C PHE A 69 -15.31 -4.96 22.33
N VAL A 70 -15.77 -4.38 23.43
CA VAL A 70 -15.02 -4.39 24.69
C VAL A 70 -15.57 -5.53 25.53
N PHE A 71 -14.77 -6.56 25.77
CA PHE A 71 -15.10 -7.74 26.56
C PHE A 71 -14.53 -7.66 27.96
N GLN A 72 -15.33 -8.06 28.93
CA GLN A 72 -14.93 -8.38 30.28
C GLN A 72 -15.32 -9.83 30.56
N VAL A 73 -14.41 -10.60 31.12
CA VAL A 73 -14.55 -12.02 31.37
C VAL A 73 -14.30 -12.29 32.82
N SER A 74 -15.20 -13.02 33.49
CA SER A 74 -15.05 -13.42 34.86
C SER A 74 -15.21 -14.93 35.00
N ASP A 75 -14.62 -15.47 36.04
CA ASP A 75 -14.71 -16.88 36.38
C ASP A 75 -16.17 -17.27 36.69
N ALA A 76 -16.60 -18.40 36.17
CA ALA A 76 -17.88 -19.04 36.51
C ALA A 76 -17.72 -20.15 37.56
N GLY A 77 -16.62 -20.14 38.32
CA GLY A 77 -16.30 -21.15 39.32
C GLY A 77 -15.33 -22.23 38.86
N TYR A 78 -14.68 -22.03 37.73
CA TYR A 78 -13.67 -22.93 37.14
C TYR A 78 -12.31 -22.22 36.97
N ALA A 79 -11.23 -23.00 36.96
CA ALA A 79 -9.85 -22.47 37.02
C ALA A 79 -9.35 -21.64 35.83
N PHE A 80 -10.19 -21.36 34.83
CA PHE A 80 -9.79 -20.66 33.61
C PHE A 80 -10.71 -19.50 33.29
N THR A 81 -10.13 -18.32 33.07
CA THR A 81 -10.81 -17.04 32.81
C THR A 81 -10.73 -16.65 31.34
N SER A 82 -11.05 -17.57 30.40
CA SER A 82 -11.04 -17.24 28.97
C SER A 82 -12.28 -17.78 28.26
N MET A 83 -12.83 -16.96 27.36
CA MET A 83 -13.80 -17.41 26.37
C MET A 83 -13.08 -18.24 25.31
N GLY A 84 -13.64 -19.40 24.92
CA GLY A 84 -12.97 -20.30 24.00
C GLY A 84 -12.71 -19.73 22.60
N LYS A 85 -13.75 -19.19 21.97
CA LYS A 85 -13.64 -18.65 20.60
C LYS A 85 -14.61 -17.47 20.37
N ILE A 86 -14.11 -16.42 19.74
CA ILE A 86 -14.94 -15.36 19.17
C ILE A 86 -14.77 -15.38 17.66
N THR A 87 -15.88 -15.33 16.92
CA THR A 87 -15.89 -15.31 15.46
C THR A 87 -16.82 -14.23 14.96
N VAL A 88 -16.44 -13.53 13.89
CA VAL A 88 -17.34 -12.66 13.15
C VAL A 88 -17.57 -13.29 11.77
N LEU A 89 -18.82 -13.51 11.44
CA LEU A 89 -19.26 -14.07 10.16
C LEU A 89 -19.90 -12.97 9.32
N ASP A 90 -19.72 -12.98 8.01
CA ASP A 90 -20.46 -12.15 7.07
C ASP A 90 -21.86 -12.74 6.79
N GLU A 91 -22.64 -12.06 5.95
CA GLU A 91 -24.02 -12.49 5.60
C GLU A 91 -24.09 -13.83 4.85
N THR A 92 -23.00 -14.30 4.28
CA THR A 92 -22.89 -15.61 3.62
C THR A 92 -22.53 -16.73 4.60
N GLY A 93 -22.24 -16.38 5.87
CA GLY A 93 -21.75 -17.30 6.88
C GLY A 93 -20.23 -17.55 6.80
N LYS A 94 -19.51 -16.83 5.95
CA LYS A 94 -18.06 -16.91 5.86
C LYS A 94 -17.42 -16.22 7.07
N GLU A 95 -16.43 -16.89 7.66
CA GLU A 95 -15.63 -16.34 8.75
C GLU A 95 -14.75 -15.20 8.22
N VAL A 96 -14.95 -13.97 8.74
CA VAL A 96 -14.14 -12.80 8.42
C VAL A 96 -13.14 -12.48 9.52
N TYR A 97 -13.40 -12.96 10.73
CA TYR A 97 -12.48 -12.84 11.87
C TYR A 97 -12.70 -13.95 12.90
N LYS A 98 -11.63 -14.42 13.52
CA LYS A 98 -11.65 -15.32 14.69
C LYS A 98 -10.49 -15.04 15.64
N ILE A 99 -10.72 -15.31 16.91
CA ILE A 99 -9.71 -15.32 17.97
C ILE A 99 -10.07 -16.39 19.00
N TYR A 100 -9.07 -16.99 19.61
CA TYR A 100 -9.19 -18.04 20.61
C TYR A 100 -8.69 -17.57 21.98
N ASN A 101 -9.14 -18.22 23.05
CA ASN A 101 -8.70 -18.02 24.43
C ASN A 101 -8.75 -16.56 24.88
N VAL A 102 -9.93 -15.95 24.72
CA VAL A 102 -10.13 -14.52 24.93
C VAL A 102 -10.48 -14.23 26.38
N GLY A 103 -9.60 -13.51 27.08
CA GLY A 103 -9.87 -12.85 28.36
C GLY A 103 -10.42 -11.43 28.18
N ASP A 104 -10.22 -10.58 29.18
CA ASP A 104 -10.54 -9.15 29.06
C ASP A 104 -9.81 -8.54 27.86
N CYS A 105 -10.56 -8.00 26.94
CA CYS A 105 -9.96 -7.42 25.73
C CYS A 105 -10.83 -6.36 25.08
N SER A 106 -10.20 -5.57 24.22
CA SER A 106 -10.87 -4.70 23.26
C SER A 106 -10.56 -5.17 21.84
N LEU A 107 -11.56 -5.77 21.20
CA LEU A 107 -11.47 -6.27 19.84
C LEU A 107 -11.92 -5.20 18.85
N SER A 108 -11.01 -4.67 18.05
CA SER A 108 -11.26 -3.59 17.10
C SER A 108 -11.11 -4.09 15.68
N LEU A 109 -12.19 -4.04 14.90
CA LEU A 109 -12.31 -4.66 13.57
C LEU A 109 -12.74 -3.62 12.54
N ASP A 110 -11.96 -3.46 11.48
CA ASP A 110 -12.38 -2.70 10.32
C ASP A 110 -13.20 -3.61 9.40
N LEU A 111 -14.46 -3.22 9.14
CA LEU A 111 -15.43 -3.99 8.37
C LEU A 111 -16.09 -3.10 7.30
N LEU A 112 -16.43 -3.69 6.15
CA LEU A 112 -17.24 -3.04 5.13
C LEU A 112 -18.70 -2.87 5.58
N ALA A 113 -19.49 -2.08 4.83
CA ALA A 113 -20.94 -2.08 4.96
C ALA A 113 -21.49 -3.49 4.68
N GLY A 114 -22.43 -3.96 5.48
CA GLY A 114 -22.99 -5.32 5.35
C GLY A 114 -23.68 -5.81 6.61
N ASN A 115 -24.14 -7.04 6.56
CA ASN A 115 -24.72 -7.76 7.68
C ASN A 115 -23.72 -8.77 8.24
N TYR A 116 -23.65 -8.86 9.54
CA TYR A 116 -22.68 -9.68 10.25
C TYR A 116 -23.30 -10.40 11.44
N THR A 117 -22.67 -11.49 11.85
CA THR A 117 -22.98 -12.21 13.08
C THR A 117 -21.72 -12.31 13.94
N LEU A 118 -21.77 -11.74 15.14
CA LEU A 118 -20.80 -12.03 16.19
C LEU A 118 -21.18 -13.35 16.85
N ARG A 119 -20.27 -14.30 16.87
CA ARG A 119 -20.44 -15.61 17.48
C ARG A 119 -19.46 -15.74 18.65
N ILE A 120 -19.95 -16.07 19.82
CA ILE A 120 -19.18 -16.29 21.05
C ILE A 120 -19.49 -17.71 21.52
N GLY A 121 -18.47 -18.56 21.65
CA GLY A 121 -18.69 -19.92 22.11
C GLY A 121 -17.43 -20.74 22.10
N MET A 122 -17.47 -21.89 22.76
CA MET A 122 -16.39 -22.86 22.85
C MET A 122 -16.58 -23.95 21.83
N GLU A 123 -15.57 -24.22 21.04
CA GLU A 123 -15.45 -25.47 20.26
C GLU A 123 -14.49 -26.40 21.00
N GLY A 124 -15.03 -27.38 21.74
CA GLY A 124 -14.22 -28.49 22.28
C GLY A 124 -13.42 -28.21 23.56
N GLY A 125 -13.76 -27.22 24.35
CA GLY A 125 -13.05 -26.89 25.59
C GLY A 125 -13.86 -27.13 26.86
N MET A 126 -13.15 -27.40 27.93
CA MET A 126 -13.68 -27.55 29.27
C MET A 126 -13.72 -26.15 29.87
N ASP A 127 -14.63 -25.46 30.19
CA ASP A 127 -14.65 -24.33 31.13
C ASP A 127 -15.61 -23.21 30.73
N GLY A 128 -16.63 -23.04 31.58
CA GLY A 128 -17.56 -21.94 31.50
C GLY A 128 -16.96 -20.67 32.08
N CYS A 129 -17.09 -19.58 31.39
CA CYS A 129 -16.85 -18.26 31.94
C CYS A 129 -18.06 -17.36 31.73
N ASN A 130 -18.22 -16.40 32.64
CA ASN A 130 -19.16 -15.32 32.43
C ASN A 130 -18.50 -14.23 31.61
N PHE A 131 -19.22 -13.67 30.65
CA PHE A 131 -18.74 -12.55 29.87
C PHE A 131 -19.75 -11.41 29.84
N THR A 132 -19.23 -10.22 29.73
CA THR A 132 -19.98 -9.05 29.27
C THR A 132 -19.28 -8.42 28.09
N PHE A 133 -20.00 -7.81 27.18
CA PHE A 133 -19.39 -6.99 26.14
C PHE A 133 -20.25 -5.79 25.75
N THR A 134 -19.58 -4.73 25.32
CA THR A 134 -20.20 -3.52 24.81
C THR A 134 -19.71 -3.26 23.38
N PRO A 135 -20.60 -3.33 22.37
CA PRO A 135 -20.25 -3.00 21.00
C PRO A 135 -20.29 -1.50 20.76
N SER A 136 -19.36 -0.97 20.01
CA SER A 136 -19.38 0.39 19.49
C SER A 136 -19.04 0.41 18.01
N PHE A 137 -19.49 1.44 17.29
CA PHE A 137 -19.24 1.60 15.88
C PHE A 137 -18.81 3.02 15.56
N LYS A 138 -17.68 3.14 14.87
CA LYS A 138 -17.17 4.40 14.35
C LYS A 138 -17.16 4.35 12.83
N PRO A 139 -18.08 5.05 12.15
CA PRO A 139 -18.17 5.02 10.70
C PRO A 139 -16.94 5.62 10.04
N SER A 140 -16.56 5.07 8.89
CA SER A 140 -15.54 5.62 8.03
C SER A 140 -16.06 6.87 7.32
N LYS A 141 -15.23 7.92 7.21
CA LYS A 141 -15.55 9.16 6.47
C LYS A 141 -15.07 9.12 5.02
N GLU A 142 -14.98 7.93 4.44
CA GLU A 142 -14.37 7.75 3.13
C GLU A 142 -15.36 7.89 1.98
N THR A 143 -14.85 8.03 0.76
CA THR A 143 -15.71 8.21 -0.41
C THR A 143 -16.53 6.95 -0.69
N LYS A 144 -17.79 7.08 -1.01
CA LYS A 144 -18.76 5.98 -1.24
C LYS A 144 -18.29 4.91 -2.26
N SER A 145 -17.33 5.24 -3.12
CA SER A 145 -16.84 4.31 -4.16
C SER A 145 -16.01 3.15 -3.62
N GLU A 146 -15.38 3.33 -2.45
CA GLU A 146 -14.54 2.31 -1.83
C GLU A 146 -15.33 1.35 -0.94
N HIS A 147 -16.44 1.83 -0.35
CA HIS A 147 -17.17 1.09 0.68
C HIS A 147 -18.24 0.17 0.13
N ALA A 148 -18.68 0.43 -1.08
CA ALA A 148 -19.90 -0.22 -1.52
C ALA A 148 -19.70 -1.70 -1.82
N MET A 149 -18.46 -2.18 -1.94
CA MET A 149 -18.27 -3.56 -2.34
C MET A 149 -16.79 -3.89 -2.48
N ALA A 150 -16.29 -4.94 -1.95
CA ALA A 150 -15.07 -5.66 -2.29
C ALA A 150 -14.91 -5.91 -3.82
N LYS A 151 -15.15 -4.89 -4.66
CA LYS A 151 -15.23 -5.02 -6.11
C LYS A 151 -13.92 -4.80 -6.82
N ASN A 152 -12.95 -4.16 -6.18
CA ASN A 152 -11.64 -3.87 -6.76
C ASN A 152 -10.54 -4.83 -6.28
N ASN A 153 -10.93 -6.02 -5.82
CA ASN A 153 -9.99 -7.04 -5.30
C ASN A 153 -9.32 -7.86 -6.40
N GLU A 154 -9.79 -7.73 -7.64
CA GLU A 154 -9.22 -8.41 -8.80
C GLU A 154 -8.85 -7.43 -9.92
N MET A 155 -7.91 -7.85 -10.79
CA MET A 155 -7.50 -7.01 -11.92
C MET A 155 -8.64 -6.70 -12.90
N GLY A 156 -9.60 -7.64 -13.04
CA GLY A 156 -10.78 -7.49 -13.91
C GLY A 156 -11.76 -6.44 -13.40
N THR A 157 -11.82 -6.25 -12.10
CA THR A 157 -12.74 -5.34 -11.42
C THR A 157 -12.04 -4.09 -10.86
N ALA A 158 -10.75 -3.92 -11.15
CA ALA A 158 -9.92 -2.84 -10.65
C ALA A 158 -10.51 -1.45 -10.91
N THR A 159 -10.52 -0.61 -9.90
CA THR A 159 -11.00 0.78 -10.00
C THR A 159 -10.11 1.61 -10.93
N SER A 160 -10.71 2.29 -11.92
CA SER A 160 -9.97 3.17 -12.82
C SER A 160 -9.37 4.35 -12.07
N TYR A 161 -8.06 4.54 -12.20
CA TYR A 161 -7.32 5.60 -11.56
C TYR A 161 -6.66 6.55 -12.58
N LYS A 162 -6.89 7.84 -12.44
CA LYS A 162 -6.25 8.88 -13.25
C LYS A 162 -5.05 9.45 -12.49
N ILE A 163 -3.85 9.33 -13.07
CA ILE A 163 -2.61 9.92 -12.53
C ILE A 163 -2.83 11.41 -12.19
N GLY A 164 -2.39 11.82 -11.01
CA GLY A 164 -2.55 13.18 -10.49
C GLY A 164 -3.74 13.38 -9.56
N LYS A 165 -4.68 12.44 -9.48
CA LYS A 165 -5.79 12.48 -8.53
C LYS A 165 -5.39 11.89 -7.19
N SER A 166 -6.06 12.33 -6.13
CA SER A 166 -5.96 11.70 -4.81
C SER A 166 -7.07 10.66 -4.66
N VAL A 167 -6.74 9.56 -4.01
CA VAL A 167 -7.66 8.49 -3.61
C VAL A 167 -7.55 8.30 -2.11
N LYS A 168 -8.67 8.01 -1.47
CA LYS A 168 -8.74 7.58 -0.08
C LYS A 168 -9.38 6.19 -0.09
N GLY A 169 -8.70 5.21 0.49
CA GLY A 169 -9.15 3.84 0.60
C GLY A 169 -9.11 3.34 2.04
N GLN A 170 -9.75 2.20 2.27
CA GLN A 170 -9.74 1.49 3.53
C GLN A 170 -9.67 -0.01 3.25
N LEU A 171 -8.63 -0.66 3.74
CA LEU A 171 -8.58 -2.11 3.81
C LEU A 171 -9.36 -2.59 5.05
N ALA A 172 -10.17 -3.60 4.88
CA ALA A 172 -10.99 -4.21 5.92
C ALA A 172 -10.73 -5.72 5.98
N LEU A 173 -11.22 -6.40 7.02
CA LEU A 173 -11.03 -7.86 7.18
C LEU A 173 -11.65 -8.68 6.04
N ASN A 174 -12.74 -8.18 5.48
CA ASN A 174 -13.42 -8.78 4.33
C ASN A 174 -13.10 -8.06 3.00
N ASP A 175 -12.09 -7.19 3.00
CA ASP A 175 -11.60 -6.43 1.85
C ASP A 175 -10.12 -6.10 2.06
N ASP A 176 -9.28 -7.12 1.96
CA ASP A 176 -7.87 -7.06 2.32
C ASP A 176 -6.95 -6.55 1.19
N ILE A 177 -7.53 -6.28 0.01
CA ILE A 177 -6.80 -5.82 -1.16
C ILE A 177 -7.60 -4.83 -2.00
N ASP A 178 -7.02 -3.69 -2.32
CA ASP A 178 -7.55 -2.70 -3.26
C ASP A 178 -6.70 -2.63 -4.53
N ILE A 179 -7.31 -2.69 -5.70
CA ILE A 179 -6.60 -2.63 -6.98
C ILE A 179 -7.09 -1.46 -7.83
N TYR A 180 -6.14 -0.63 -8.25
CA TYR A 180 -6.38 0.53 -9.10
C TYR A 180 -5.70 0.36 -10.44
N LYS A 181 -6.44 0.54 -11.54
CA LYS A 181 -5.94 0.46 -12.91
C LYS A 181 -5.55 1.84 -13.42
N MET A 182 -4.30 2.03 -13.82
CA MET A 182 -3.81 3.30 -14.36
C MET A 182 -3.10 3.12 -15.71
N ARG A 183 -3.11 4.16 -16.54
CA ARG A 183 -2.42 4.20 -17.83
C ARG A 183 -1.22 5.13 -17.79
N VAL A 184 -0.04 4.58 -18.04
CA VAL A 184 1.21 5.32 -18.23
C VAL A 184 1.40 5.55 -19.73
N THR A 185 1.25 6.77 -20.20
CA THR A 185 1.23 7.11 -21.65
C THR A 185 2.62 7.24 -22.26
N LYS A 186 3.65 7.47 -21.43
CA LYS A 186 5.07 7.56 -21.82
C LYS A 186 5.92 6.89 -20.75
N SER A 187 7.04 6.28 -21.16
CA SER A 187 8.02 5.73 -20.19
C SER A 187 8.60 6.86 -19.36
N GLN A 188 8.40 6.82 -18.04
CA GLN A 188 8.69 7.92 -17.12
C GLN A 188 8.72 7.45 -15.66
N TYR A 189 9.17 8.30 -14.77
CA TYR A 189 9.08 8.06 -13.33
C TYR A 189 7.67 8.36 -12.83
N LEU A 190 7.10 7.43 -12.09
CA LEU A 190 5.95 7.64 -11.25
C LEU A 190 6.44 8.04 -9.85
N ASN A 191 5.98 9.18 -9.36
CA ASN A 191 6.15 9.56 -7.96
C ASN A 191 4.84 9.19 -7.25
N LEU A 192 4.93 8.33 -6.26
CA LEU A 192 3.83 7.87 -5.43
C LEU A 192 3.97 8.48 -4.05
N THR A 193 2.96 9.21 -3.60
CA THR A 193 2.84 9.69 -2.23
C THR A 193 1.71 8.92 -1.57
N VAL A 194 2.00 8.29 -0.45
CA VAL A 194 1.07 7.43 0.31
C VAL A 194 1.02 7.91 1.74
N SER A 195 -0.17 8.04 2.30
CA SER A 195 -0.38 8.19 3.73
C SER A 195 -1.16 6.98 4.22
N SER A 196 -0.61 6.24 5.16
CA SER A 196 -1.19 5.03 5.73
C SER A 196 -1.45 5.21 7.22
N LYS A 197 -2.52 4.60 7.71
CA LYS A 197 -2.78 4.37 9.14
C LYS A 197 -2.64 2.91 9.54
N LEU A 198 -2.38 2.03 8.59
CA LEU A 198 -2.07 0.63 8.85
C LEU A 198 -0.70 0.53 9.52
N ARG A 199 -0.53 -0.45 10.39
CA ARG A 199 0.77 -0.79 10.97
C ARG A 199 1.77 -1.16 9.88
N GLU A 200 1.29 -1.86 8.86
CA GLU A 200 2.08 -2.28 7.71
C GLU A 200 1.20 -2.30 6.46
N LEU A 201 1.68 -1.68 5.40
CA LEU A 201 1.02 -1.63 4.10
C LEU A 201 2.00 -2.07 3.02
N ASN A 202 1.54 -2.90 2.09
CA ASN A 202 2.28 -3.35 0.93
C ASN A 202 1.67 -2.81 -0.35
N ILE A 203 2.50 -2.36 -1.29
CA ILE A 203 2.06 -1.82 -2.58
C ILE A 203 2.78 -2.55 -3.70
N ASN A 204 2.04 -3.08 -4.66
CA ASN A 204 2.59 -3.68 -5.86
C ASN A 204 2.11 -2.92 -7.10
N LEU A 205 3.05 -2.56 -7.97
CA LEU A 205 2.76 -2.01 -9.29
C LEU A 205 3.09 -3.09 -10.34
N VAL A 206 2.07 -3.65 -10.96
CA VAL A 206 2.22 -4.72 -11.94
C VAL A 206 1.59 -4.32 -13.28
N ASN A 207 2.27 -4.57 -14.40
CA ASN A 207 1.68 -4.36 -15.72
C ASN A 207 0.73 -5.51 -16.11
N THR A 208 -0.05 -5.31 -17.18
CA THR A 208 -1.04 -6.30 -17.65
C THR A 208 -0.46 -7.67 -17.99
N SER A 209 0.79 -7.75 -18.39
CA SER A 209 1.46 -9.03 -18.73
C SER A 209 2.14 -9.70 -17.53
N GLY A 210 2.20 -9.03 -16.38
CA GLY A 210 2.97 -9.50 -15.22
C GLY A 210 4.49 -9.35 -15.36
N SER A 211 4.99 -9.04 -16.56
CA SER A 211 6.43 -8.95 -16.83
C SER A 211 7.14 -7.81 -16.09
N ARG A 212 6.40 -6.81 -15.64
CA ARG A 212 6.91 -5.73 -14.82
C ARG A 212 6.15 -5.73 -13.49
N ASN A 213 6.84 -6.07 -12.42
CA ASN A 213 6.34 -6.01 -11.06
C ASN A 213 7.32 -5.21 -10.19
N VAL A 214 6.82 -4.22 -9.48
CA VAL A 214 7.57 -3.42 -8.52
C VAL A 214 6.86 -3.50 -7.19
N SER A 215 7.52 -4.10 -6.21
CA SER A 215 7.01 -4.21 -4.83
C SER A 215 7.60 -3.11 -3.96
N ILE A 216 6.77 -2.53 -3.13
CA ILE A 216 7.13 -1.63 -2.03
C ILE A 216 6.46 -2.24 -0.80
N SER A 217 7.25 -2.88 0.05
CA SER A 217 6.77 -3.60 1.24
C SER A 217 7.07 -2.83 2.53
N ASP A 218 6.48 -3.28 3.61
CA ASP A 218 6.77 -2.85 4.98
C ASP A 218 6.60 -1.33 5.19
N ILE A 219 5.56 -0.77 4.56
CA ILE A 219 5.25 0.66 4.69
C ILE A 219 4.54 0.85 6.03
N GLU A 220 5.23 1.43 6.99
CA GLU A 220 4.67 1.77 8.30
C GLU A 220 3.60 2.86 8.22
N ALA A 221 2.87 3.06 9.33
CA ALA A 221 1.94 4.18 9.43
C ALA A 221 2.67 5.53 9.25
N GLY A 222 2.10 6.42 8.45
CA GLY A 222 2.71 7.72 8.17
C GLY A 222 2.59 8.17 6.73
N LEU A 223 3.39 9.19 6.38
CA LEU A 223 3.47 9.75 5.03
C LEU A 223 4.77 9.33 4.35
N HIS A 224 4.65 8.60 3.25
CA HIS A 224 5.77 8.05 2.50
C HIS A 224 5.76 8.53 1.04
N LYS A 225 6.95 8.63 0.46
CA LYS A 225 7.14 9.05 -0.93
C LYS A 225 8.10 8.10 -1.65
N TYR A 226 7.63 7.55 -2.76
CA TYR A 226 8.37 6.62 -3.58
C TYR A 226 8.50 7.14 -5.00
N ARG A 227 9.55 6.73 -5.69
CA ARG A 227 9.75 7.00 -7.10
C ARG A 227 10.12 5.72 -7.82
N VAL A 228 9.31 5.34 -8.80
CA VAL A 228 9.47 4.12 -9.58
C VAL A 228 9.50 4.47 -11.05
N PHE A 229 10.44 3.91 -11.81
CA PHE A 229 10.42 4.04 -13.26
C PHE A 229 9.46 3.03 -13.88
N LEU A 230 8.52 3.52 -14.68
CA LEU A 230 7.55 2.70 -15.39
C LEU A 230 7.64 2.94 -16.89
N PRO A 231 7.85 1.89 -17.69
CA PRO A 231 7.61 1.90 -19.13
C PRO A 231 6.17 2.33 -19.47
N LYS A 232 5.97 2.81 -20.71
CA LYS A 232 4.62 3.03 -21.25
C LYS A 232 3.80 1.74 -21.15
N GLY A 233 2.59 1.82 -20.61
CA GLY A 233 1.74 0.64 -20.43
C GLY A 233 0.55 0.89 -19.54
N THR A 234 -0.25 -0.14 -19.34
CA THR A 234 -1.31 -0.19 -18.32
C THR A 234 -0.77 -0.92 -17.09
N TYR A 235 -0.99 -0.35 -15.92
CA TYR A 235 -0.53 -0.87 -14.64
C TYR A 235 -1.69 -1.00 -13.67
N TYR A 236 -1.56 -1.98 -12.80
CA TYR A 236 -2.39 -2.15 -11.61
C TYR A 236 -1.56 -1.79 -10.39
N VAL A 237 -2.09 -0.91 -9.56
CA VAL A 237 -1.53 -0.55 -8.26
C VAL A 237 -2.35 -1.28 -7.23
N LYS A 238 -1.74 -2.26 -6.54
CA LYS A 238 -2.37 -3.10 -5.54
C LYS A 238 -1.94 -2.64 -4.16
N PHE A 239 -2.90 -2.38 -3.29
CA PHE A 239 -2.68 -2.08 -1.88
C PHE A 239 -3.14 -3.27 -1.06
N ARG A 240 -2.33 -3.73 -0.13
CA ARG A 240 -2.65 -4.83 0.79
C ARG A 240 -1.99 -4.58 2.13
N GLY A 241 -2.67 -4.88 3.24
CA GLY A 241 -2.06 -4.88 4.56
C GLY A 241 -0.98 -5.95 4.67
N GLY A 242 0.05 -5.72 5.47
CA GLY A 242 0.98 -6.77 5.86
C GLY A 242 0.29 -7.86 6.67
N VAL A 243 0.94 -9.01 6.81
CA VAL A 243 0.40 -10.15 7.58
C VAL A 243 0.63 -9.90 9.07
N ASN A 244 -0.43 -9.96 9.85
CA ASN A 244 -0.32 -10.00 11.31
C ASN A 244 -0.16 -11.46 11.75
N TYR A 245 1.07 -11.88 11.98
CA TYR A 245 1.41 -13.26 12.36
C TYR A 245 0.80 -13.73 13.69
N ALA A 246 0.30 -12.81 14.52
CA ALA A 246 -0.41 -13.18 15.75
C ALA A 246 -1.86 -13.60 15.50
N THR A 247 -2.45 -13.21 14.39
CA THR A 247 -3.88 -13.45 14.09
C THR A 247 -4.11 -14.10 12.74
N ASP A 248 -3.07 -14.27 11.91
CA ASP A 248 -3.12 -14.72 10.51
C ASP A 248 -3.96 -13.83 9.57
N TYR A 249 -4.37 -12.65 10.04
CA TYR A 249 -5.08 -11.67 9.21
C TYR A 249 -4.16 -10.56 8.74
N HIS A 250 -4.52 -9.94 7.62
CA HIS A 250 -3.85 -8.74 7.16
C HIS A 250 -4.19 -7.53 8.05
N TYR A 251 -3.22 -6.64 8.22
CA TYR A 251 -3.47 -5.35 8.85
C TYR A 251 -4.50 -4.57 8.04
N THR A 252 -5.49 -4.03 8.73
CA THR A 252 -6.57 -3.23 8.17
C THR A 252 -6.40 -1.76 8.52
N GLY A 253 -7.13 -0.89 7.86
CA GLY A 253 -7.13 0.53 8.16
C GLY A 253 -7.18 1.42 6.93
N LYS A 254 -7.13 2.71 7.18
CA LYS A 254 -7.28 3.74 6.16
C LYS A 254 -5.95 4.11 5.53
N TYR A 255 -5.99 4.34 4.23
CA TYR A 255 -4.88 4.90 3.49
C TYR A 255 -5.36 5.98 2.51
N SER A 256 -4.45 6.75 2.02
CA SER A 256 -4.67 7.62 0.85
C SER A 256 -3.43 7.63 -0.01
N PHE A 257 -3.60 7.82 -1.31
CA PHE A 257 -2.49 7.96 -2.20
C PHE A 257 -2.73 8.99 -3.30
N ARG A 258 -1.66 9.52 -3.83
CA ARG A 258 -1.62 10.36 -5.02
C ARG A 258 -0.38 10.03 -5.82
N THR A 259 -0.50 10.06 -7.15
CA THR A 259 0.66 9.93 -8.03
C THR A 259 0.89 11.19 -8.86
N SER A 260 2.13 11.39 -9.25
CA SER A 260 2.53 12.35 -10.27
C SER A 260 3.61 11.73 -11.15
N VAL A 261 3.96 12.36 -12.24
CA VAL A 261 4.96 11.83 -13.17
C VAL A 261 6.12 12.80 -13.39
N THR A 262 7.31 12.25 -13.57
CA THR A 262 8.52 12.98 -13.92
C THR A 262 9.14 12.32 -15.16
N ALA A 263 9.29 13.07 -16.23
CA ALA A 263 9.94 12.56 -17.43
C ALA A 263 11.41 12.24 -17.18
N ILE A 264 11.99 11.36 -17.99
CA ILE A 264 13.46 11.17 -18.00
C ILE A 264 14.09 12.51 -18.39
N PRO A 265 14.91 13.12 -17.52
CA PRO A 265 15.37 14.47 -17.75
C PRO A 265 16.33 14.56 -18.95
N LYS A 266 16.10 15.55 -19.79
CA LYS A 266 16.96 15.87 -20.91
C LYS A 266 18.28 16.49 -20.42
N PRO A 267 19.47 15.96 -20.82
CA PRO A 267 20.73 16.49 -20.36
C PRO A 267 21.09 17.80 -21.09
N THR A 268 21.95 18.60 -20.45
CA THR A 268 22.56 19.79 -21.05
C THR A 268 24.03 19.50 -21.32
N ILE A 269 24.49 19.75 -22.55
CA ILE A 269 25.91 19.64 -22.91
C ILE A 269 26.66 20.80 -22.27
N THR A 270 27.60 20.51 -21.38
CA THR A 270 28.42 21.50 -20.66
C THR A 270 29.76 21.77 -21.36
N LYS A 271 30.32 20.76 -22.03
CA LYS A 271 31.62 20.89 -22.71
C LYS A 271 31.62 20.10 -24.03
N THR A 272 32.23 20.69 -25.05
CA THR A 272 32.67 20.00 -26.28
C THR A 272 34.09 20.48 -26.56
N LYS A 273 35.08 19.57 -26.46
CA LYS A 273 36.49 19.89 -26.66
C LYS A 273 37.04 19.05 -27.82
N PRO A 274 37.22 19.65 -29.02
CA PRO A 274 37.89 18.95 -30.13
C PRO A 274 39.39 18.83 -29.83
N ASP A 275 39.96 17.71 -30.22
CA ASP A 275 41.39 17.51 -30.31
C ASP A 275 41.75 17.28 -31.77
N ASN A 276 42.39 18.29 -32.36
CA ASN A 276 42.74 18.28 -33.79
C ASN A 276 43.95 17.40 -34.11
N LYS A 277 44.83 17.19 -33.13
CA LYS A 277 46.01 16.30 -33.30
C LYS A 277 45.56 14.84 -33.40
N TYR A 278 44.75 14.38 -32.43
CA TYR A 278 44.32 12.99 -32.35
C TYR A 278 42.99 12.72 -33.07
N LYS A 279 42.41 13.75 -33.74
CA LYS A 279 41.10 13.61 -34.43
C LYS A 279 40.02 13.03 -33.53
N THR A 280 39.95 13.55 -32.29
CA THR A 280 38.97 13.14 -31.32
C THR A 280 38.12 14.32 -30.82
N MET A 281 37.08 14.05 -30.09
CA MET A 281 36.22 15.06 -29.46
C MET A 281 35.78 14.54 -28.12
N TYR A 282 36.06 15.28 -27.04
CA TYR A 282 35.49 15.03 -25.74
C TYR A 282 34.18 15.81 -25.58
N ILE A 283 33.11 15.12 -25.18
CA ILE A 283 31.79 15.68 -24.95
C ILE A 283 31.43 15.42 -23.49
N ARG A 284 30.96 16.44 -22.76
CA ARG A 284 30.48 16.30 -21.38
C ARG A 284 29.09 16.93 -21.23
N CYS A 285 28.23 16.27 -20.45
CA CYS A 285 26.91 16.81 -20.07
C CYS A 285 26.80 16.95 -18.56
N LYS A 286 25.80 17.70 -18.12
CA LYS A 286 25.46 17.85 -16.70
C LYS A 286 24.92 16.51 -16.16
N LYS A 287 25.40 16.08 -14.98
CA LYS A 287 24.92 14.87 -14.29
C LYS A 287 23.44 15.02 -13.93
N ASN A 288 22.72 13.93 -14.02
CA ASN A 288 21.33 13.81 -13.61
C ASN A 288 21.16 12.57 -12.73
N SER A 289 20.61 12.74 -11.52
CA SER A 289 20.38 11.64 -10.57
C SER A 289 19.28 10.65 -11.00
N LEU A 290 18.44 11.05 -11.96
CA LEU A 290 17.38 10.19 -12.50
C LEU A 290 17.81 9.49 -13.82
N ALA A 291 19.08 9.39 -14.09
CA ALA A 291 19.60 8.71 -15.27
C ALA A 291 20.63 7.65 -14.85
N ASN A 292 20.54 6.47 -15.45
CA ASN A 292 21.58 5.44 -15.33
C ASN A 292 22.78 5.77 -16.21
N GLY A 293 22.59 6.57 -17.26
CA GLY A 293 23.66 6.98 -18.12
C GLY A 293 23.22 7.85 -19.30
N TYR A 294 24.12 7.99 -20.28
CA TYR A 294 23.97 8.93 -21.37
C TYR A 294 24.32 8.28 -22.70
N GLN A 295 23.58 8.66 -23.73
CA GLN A 295 23.88 8.33 -25.09
C GLN A 295 24.33 9.58 -25.83
N PHE A 296 25.57 9.55 -26.33
CA PHE A 296 26.23 10.61 -27.09
C PHE A 296 26.12 10.30 -28.57
N GLN A 297 25.77 11.29 -29.37
CA GLN A 297 25.66 11.16 -30.81
C GLN A 297 26.24 12.35 -31.50
N ILE A 298 27.05 12.08 -32.53
CA ILE A 298 27.58 13.07 -33.45
C ILE A 298 27.19 12.73 -34.88
N ALA A 299 27.10 13.72 -35.74
CA ALA A 299 26.87 13.55 -37.16
C ALA A 299 27.48 14.70 -37.98
N ARG A 300 27.58 14.52 -39.29
CA ARG A 300 28.08 15.52 -40.23
C ARG A 300 26.97 16.49 -40.70
N ASP A 301 25.73 16.23 -40.35
CA ASP A 301 24.57 17.06 -40.69
C ASP A 301 23.63 17.24 -39.47
N LYS A 302 22.87 18.36 -39.47
CA LYS A 302 21.92 18.71 -38.40
C LYS A 302 20.79 17.70 -38.21
N LYS A 303 20.46 16.92 -39.27
CA LYS A 303 19.41 15.89 -39.21
C LYS A 303 19.92 14.56 -38.66
N PHE A 304 21.21 14.45 -38.35
CA PHE A 304 21.88 13.25 -37.83
C PHE A 304 21.72 12.01 -38.73
N LYS A 305 21.77 12.21 -40.05
CA LYS A 305 21.67 11.17 -41.06
C LYS A 305 23.06 10.77 -41.62
N LYS A 306 23.96 11.74 -41.84
CA LYS A 306 25.27 11.53 -42.50
C LYS A 306 26.38 11.38 -41.44
N GLY A 307 27.26 10.37 -41.61
CA GLY A 307 28.43 10.15 -40.75
C GLY A 307 28.10 10.07 -39.26
N LYS A 308 26.96 9.44 -38.93
CA LYS A 308 26.46 9.29 -37.58
C LYS A 308 27.32 8.30 -36.79
N LYS A 309 27.87 8.75 -35.65
CA LYS A 309 28.49 7.91 -34.62
C LYS A 309 27.72 8.04 -33.32
N THR A 310 27.49 6.92 -32.65
CA THR A 310 26.74 6.87 -31.38
C THR A 310 27.51 6.03 -30.38
N LYS A 311 27.71 6.56 -29.18
CA LYS A 311 28.26 5.82 -28.02
C LYS A 311 27.32 5.95 -26.83
N ARG A 312 27.29 4.97 -25.95
CA ARG A 312 26.50 4.93 -24.72
C ARG A 312 27.41 4.54 -23.55
N GLY A 313 27.17 5.14 -22.40
CA GLY A 313 27.89 4.84 -21.18
C GLY A 313 27.27 5.54 -19.97
N GLU A 314 27.70 5.17 -18.80
CA GLU A 314 27.19 5.70 -17.52
C GLU A 314 27.83 7.06 -17.17
N SER A 315 29.04 7.29 -17.67
CA SER A 315 29.76 8.54 -17.45
C SER A 315 29.08 9.75 -18.12
N THR A 316 29.15 10.91 -17.45
CA THR A 316 28.73 12.19 -18.02
C THR A 316 29.62 12.69 -19.16
N GLY A 317 30.77 12.05 -19.38
CA GLY A 317 31.74 12.39 -20.41
C GLY A 317 32.01 11.24 -21.38
N MET A 318 32.23 11.56 -22.65
CA MET A 318 32.50 10.58 -23.69
C MET A 318 33.48 11.10 -24.73
N TYR A 319 34.45 10.27 -25.13
CA TYR A 319 35.32 10.53 -26.28
C TYR A 319 34.73 9.92 -27.54
N MET A 320 34.60 10.76 -28.56
CA MET A 320 34.36 10.35 -29.95
C MET A 320 35.70 10.34 -30.67
N VAL A 321 36.04 9.22 -31.27
CA VAL A 321 37.35 8.96 -31.89
C VAL A 321 37.22 8.78 -33.40
N ASP A 322 38.34 8.74 -34.11
CA ASP A 322 38.43 8.52 -35.56
C ASP A 322 37.56 9.51 -36.35
N LEU A 323 37.73 10.78 -36.03
CA LEU A 323 36.96 11.85 -36.64
C LEU A 323 37.75 12.41 -37.88
N LYS A 324 37.08 12.51 -39.02
CA LYS A 324 37.61 13.20 -40.18
C LYS A 324 37.48 14.71 -40.01
N LYS A 325 38.41 15.49 -40.59
CA LYS A 325 38.29 16.97 -40.67
C LYS A 325 36.92 17.43 -41.11
N GLY A 326 36.40 18.48 -40.49
CA GLY A 326 35.11 19.11 -40.84
C GLY A 326 34.18 19.36 -39.66
N THR A 327 32.97 19.80 -39.96
CA THR A 327 31.95 20.19 -38.99
C THR A 327 31.15 18.97 -38.49
N TYR A 328 30.94 18.91 -37.19
CA TYR A 328 30.11 17.92 -36.49
C TYR A 328 29.00 18.59 -35.71
N TYR A 329 27.83 17.98 -35.71
CA TYR A 329 26.70 18.30 -34.85
C TYR A 329 26.65 17.28 -33.73
N VAL A 330 26.49 17.75 -32.50
CA VAL A 330 26.58 16.95 -31.25
C VAL A 330 25.29 17.05 -30.49
N ARG A 331 24.77 15.91 -30.05
CA ARG A 331 23.65 15.84 -29.12
C ARG A 331 23.82 14.71 -28.13
N VAL A 332 23.19 14.85 -26.96
CA VAL A 332 23.23 13.86 -25.88
C VAL A 332 21.82 13.63 -25.36
N ARG A 333 21.49 12.42 -24.96
CA ARG A 333 20.28 12.11 -24.22
C ARG A 333 20.61 11.21 -23.04
N SER A 334 19.86 11.32 -21.95
CA SER A 334 19.95 10.39 -20.83
C SER A 334 19.14 9.14 -21.10
N TYR A 335 19.48 8.06 -20.40
CA TYR A 335 18.68 6.85 -20.40
C TYR A 335 18.45 6.31 -18.98
N VAL A 336 17.36 5.56 -18.86
CA VAL A 336 17.08 4.65 -17.74
C VAL A 336 17.24 3.24 -18.29
N LYS A 337 17.96 2.40 -17.57
CA LYS A 337 18.18 0.99 -17.85
C LYS A 337 17.30 0.16 -16.93
N ILE A 338 16.63 -0.81 -17.44
CA ILE A 338 15.99 -1.88 -16.66
C ILE A 338 16.81 -3.13 -16.94
N ASP A 339 17.42 -3.65 -15.88
CA ASP A 339 18.13 -4.91 -15.93
C ASP A 339 17.09 -6.05 -15.90
N ASN A 340 17.11 -6.89 -16.91
CA ASN A 340 16.29 -8.09 -16.97
C ASN A 340 17.12 -9.28 -16.49
N TYR A 341 16.53 -10.12 -15.65
CA TYR A 341 17.20 -11.34 -15.19
C TYR A 341 17.26 -12.41 -16.28
N GLY A 342 18.35 -13.17 -16.28
CA GLY A 342 18.55 -14.28 -17.21
C GLY A 342 19.01 -13.81 -18.60
N SER A 343 18.59 -14.53 -19.64
CA SER A 343 18.99 -14.30 -21.04
C SER A 343 18.24 -13.16 -21.74
N THR A 344 17.29 -12.50 -21.07
CA THR A 344 16.53 -11.39 -21.65
C THR A 344 17.40 -10.13 -21.70
N PRO A 345 17.56 -9.46 -22.87
CA PRO A 345 18.36 -8.26 -22.97
C PRO A 345 17.82 -7.11 -22.10
N ASP A 346 18.74 -6.30 -21.58
CA ASP A 346 18.41 -5.09 -20.85
C ASP A 346 17.60 -4.11 -21.70
N GLU A 347 16.63 -3.46 -21.08
CA GLU A 347 15.82 -2.46 -21.75
C GLU A 347 16.33 -1.04 -21.46
N TYR A 348 16.36 -0.20 -22.50
CA TYR A 348 16.82 1.18 -22.41
C TYR A 348 15.73 2.17 -22.81
N TYR A 349 15.42 3.08 -21.93
CA TYR A 349 14.42 4.13 -22.11
C TYR A 349 15.08 5.49 -22.11
N TYR A 350 14.83 6.28 -23.15
CA TYR A 350 15.59 7.49 -23.41
C TYR A 350 14.78 8.77 -23.18
N SER A 351 15.48 9.82 -22.71
CA SER A 351 14.95 11.18 -22.75
C SER A 351 14.91 11.71 -24.19
N SER A 352 14.30 12.87 -24.37
CA SER A 352 14.54 13.67 -25.57
C SER A 352 16.00 14.10 -25.65
N TRP A 353 16.48 14.38 -26.89
CA TRP A 353 17.83 14.86 -27.13
C TRP A 353 18.06 16.27 -26.56
N SER A 354 19.28 16.56 -26.11
CA SER A 354 19.76 17.90 -25.78
C SER A 354 19.64 18.89 -26.97
N LYS A 355 19.79 20.18 -26.69
CA LYS A 355 20.09 21.16 -27.75
C LYS A 355 21.37 20.71 -28.48
N VAL A 356 21.38 20.87 -29.82
CA VAL A 356 22.52 20.52 -30.67
C VAL A 356 23.64 21.54 -30.48
N LYS A 357 24.86 21.06 -30.35
CA LYS A 357 26.08 21.85 -30.38
C LYS A 357 26.81 21.61 -31.72
N THR A 358 27.47 22.63 -32.25
CA THR A 358 28.30 22.52 -33.46
C THR A 358 29.76 22.58 -33.07
N VAL A 359 30.58 21.70 -33.59
CA VAL A 359 32.01 21.59 -33.33
C VAL A 359 32.76 21.32 -34.61
N LYS A 360 33.93 21.96 -34.82
CA LYS A 360 34.78 21.78 -36.01
C LYS A 360 36.03 21.04 -35.61
N ILE A 361 36.36 19.96 -36.33
CA ILE A 361 37.66 19.28 -36.33
C ILE A 361 38.47 19.85 -37.48
N LYS A 362 39.63 20.42 -37.17
CA LYS A 362 40.53 21.06 -38.16
C LYS A 362 41.52 20.06 -38.76
#